data_e7150838881667972d1778b4b77e60ce
#
_entry.id   e7150838881667972d1778b4b77e60ce
#
_cell.length_a   1.000
_cell.length_b   1.000
_cell.length_c   1.000
_cell.angle_alpha   90.00
_cell.angle_beta   90.00
_cell.angle_gamma   90.00
#
_symmetry.space_group_name_H-M   'P 1'
#
loop_
_entity.id
_entity.type
_entity.pdbx_description
1 polymer ?
#
loop_
_entity_poly.entity_id
_entity_poly.type
_entity_poly.pdbx_seq_one_letter_code
_entity_poly.pdbx_strand_id
1 'polypeptide(L)'
;MKKYEIMYILNASLTEEERTALQEKLHAALTENGDKVDVDEKNWGLRDLAYPINFQTTGYYVVLNVEAENDKGIKEFERRCRIDTNCLREIVVAL
;
A
#
# COMPACT_ATOMS: atom_id res chain seq x y z
N MET A 1 13.36 16.53 -3.60
CA MET A 1 12.65 15.39 -2.99
C MET A 1 12.71 14.19 -3.91
N LYS A 2 12.81 13.01 -3.32
CA LYS A 2 12.78 11.76 -4.08
C LYS A 2 11.35 11.35 -4.33
N LYS A 3 11.10 10.77 -5.50
CA LYS A 3 9.77 10.28 -5.86
C LYS A 3 9.74 8.77 -5.87
N TYR A 4 8.68 8.21 -5.32
CA TYR A 4 8.45 6.77 -5.25
C TYR A 4 7.04 6.44 -5.72
N GLU A 5 6.89 5.28 -6.32
CA GLU A 5 5.59 4.70 -6.59
C GLU A 5 5.44 3.46 -5.73
N ILE A 6 4.38 3.41 -4.94
CA ILE A 6 4.09 2.28 -4.06
C ILE A 6 2.80 1.62 -4.52
N MET A 7 2.86 0.32 -4.76
CA MET A 7 1.67 -0.48 -5.01
C MET A 7 1.57 -1.52 -3.91
N TYR A 8 0.38 -1.65 -3.31
CA TYR A 8 0.15 -2.71 -2.34
C TYR A 8 -1.20 -3.37 -2.59
N ILE A 9 -1.31 -4.62 -2.15
CA ILE A 9 -2.47 -5.45 -2.38
C ILE A 9 -3.02 -5.88 -1.03
N LEU A 10 -4.29 -5.58 -0.79
CA LEU A 10 -4.99 -5.96 0.44
C LEU A 10 -5.89 -7.16 0.20
N ASN A 11 -6.19 -7.88 1.28
CA ASN A 11 -7.12 -8.99 1.27
C ASN A 11 -8.50 -8.52 0.78
N ALA A 12 -9.02 -9.15 -0.27
CA ALA A 12 -10.31 -8.78 -0.86
C ALA A 12 -11.50 -9.08 0.07
N SER A 13 -11.31 -9.92 1.09
CA SER A 13 -12.36 -10.26 2.06
C SER A 13 -12.60 -9.20 3.12
N LEU A 14 -11.78 -8.17 3.18
CA LEU A 14 -11.95 -7.08 4.15
C LEU A 14 -13.23 -6.30 3.86
N THR A 15 -13.93 -5.89 4.92
CA THR A 15 -15.03 -4.93 4.79
C THR A 15 -14.46 -3.57 4.39
N GLU A 16 -15.31 -2.69 3.89
CA GLU A 16 -14.89 -1.33 3.54
C GLU A 16 -14.29 -0.60 4.73
N GLU A 17 -14.88 -0.73 5.90
CA GLU A 17 -14.37 -0.11 7.13
C GLU A 17 -13.01 -0.65 7.53
N GLU A 18 -12.84 -1.97 7.51
CA GLU A 18 -11.56 -2.61 7.81
C GLU A 18 -10.47 -2.20 6.82
N ARG A 19 -10.82 -2.16 5.54
CA ARG A 19 -9.89 -1.76 4.49
C ARG A 19 -9.48 -0.30 4.65
N THR A 20 -10.41 0.60 4.91
CA THR A 20 -10.12 2.02 5.12
C THR A 20 -9.21 2.21 6.33
N ALA A 21 -9.50 1.53 7.45
CA ALA A 21 -8.67 1.61 8.64
C ALA A 21 -7.23 1.14 8.38
N LEU A 22 -7.07 0.05 7.64
CA LEU A 22 -5.75 -0.46 7.28
C LEU A 22 -5.01 0.50 6.35
N GLN A 23 -5.70 1.06 5.37
CA GLN A 23 -5.11 2.05 4.47
C GLN A 23 -4.62 3.28 5.25
N GLU A 24 -5.41 3.80 6.17
CA GLU A 24 -5.02 4.94 7.01
C GLU A 24 -3.78 4.62 7.84
N LYS A 25 -3.72 3.43 8.42
CA LYS A 25 -2.56 2.98 9.19
C LYS A 25 -1.29 2.91 8.35
N LEU A 26 -1.40 2.38 7.14
CA LEU A 26 -0.25 2.28 6.23
C LEU A 26 0.18 3.65 5.72
N HIS A 27 -0.77 4.51 5.36
CA HIS A 27 -0.46 5.85 4.88
C HIS A 27 0.13 6.73 5.98
N ALA A 28 -0.29 6.53 7.23
CA ALA A 28 0.26 7.26 8.37
C ALA A 28 1.77 7.04 8.52
N ALA A 29 2.26 5.86 8.17
CA ALA A 29 3.70 5.59 8.19
C ALA A 29 4.49 6.58 7.33
N LEU A 30 3.90 7.01 6.22
CA LEU A 30 4.50 7.97 5.30
C LEU A 30 4.30 9.40 5.79
N THR A 31 3.07 9.77 6.13
CA THR A 31 2.73 11.14 6.53
C THR A 31 3.36 11.55 7.86
N GLU A 32 3.51 10.63 8.79
CA GLU A 32 4.20 10.87 10.07
C GLU A 32 5.66 11.22 9.89
N ASN A 33 6.26 10.79 8.79
CA ASN A 33 7.64 11.11 8.42
C ASN A 33 7.75 12.33 7.49
N GLY A 34 6.65 13.04 7.28
CA GLY A 34 6.62 14.25 6.47
C GLY A 34 6.52 14.03 4.96
N ASP A 35 6.25 12.82 4.54
CA ASP A 35 6.14 12.49 3.12
C ASP A 35 4.80 12.95 2.55
N LYS A 36 4.79 13.31 1.28
CA LYS A 36 3.56 13.63 0.55
C LYS A 36 3.05 12.37 -0.14
N VAL A 37 1.78 12.08 0.05
CA VAL A 37 1.14 10.87 -0.48
C VAL A 37 -0.04 11.26 -1.36
N ASP A 38 0.01 10.86 -2.63
CA ASP A 38 -1.11 10.98 -3.56
C ASP A 38 -1.59 9.59 -3.94
N VAL A 39 -2.88 9.34 -3.80
CA VAL A 39 -3.48 8.07 -4.19
C VAL A 39 -3.83 8.11 -5.68
N ASP A 40 -3.34 7.14 -6.43
CA ASP A 40 -3.69 6.99 -7.84
C ASP A 40 -4.99 6.20 -7.96
N GLU A 41 -6.11 6.90 -8.02
CA GLU A 41 -7.44 6.29 -8.08
C GLU A 41 -7.71 5.52 -9.37
N LYS A 42 -6.98 5.79 -10.44
CA LYS A 42 -7.15 5.10 -11.73
C LYS A 42 -6.69 3.65 -11.67
N ASN A 43 -5.70 3.36 -10.84
CA ASN A 43 -5.12 2.03 -10.68
C ASN A 43 -5.56 1.35 -9.38
N TRP A 44 -6.65 1.82 -8.81
CA TRP A 44 -7.19 1.35 -7.55
C TRP A 44 -8.39 0.43 -7.77
N GLY A 45 -8.51 -0.60 -6.96
CA GLY A 45 -9.71 -1.42 -6.90
C GLY A 45 -9.43 -2.93 -6.83
N LEU A 46 -10.51 -3.69 -6.85
CA LEU A 46 -10.46 -5.15 -6.89
C LEU A 46 -9.99 -5.64 -8.24
N ARG A 47 -9.00 -6.51 -8.25
CA ARG A 47 -8.47 -7.11 -9.47
C ARG A 47 -8.13 -8.57 -9.24
N ASP A 48 -8.20 -9.35 -10.31
CA ASP A 48 -7.73 -10.72 -10.28
C ASP A 48 -6.20 -10.73 -10.21
N LEU A 49 -5.68 -11.60 -9.35
CA LEU A 49 -4.23 -11.76 -9.21
C LEU A 49 -3.72 -12.65 -10.34
N ALA A 50 -2.51 -12.35 -10.82
CA ALA A 50 -1.85 -13.18 -11.84
C ALA A 50 -1.55 -14.60 -11.32
N TYR A 51 -1.41 -14.73 -10.01
CA TYR A 51 -1.23 -16.03 -9.34
C TYR A 51 -1.82 -15.90 -7.92
N PRO A 52 -2.27 -17.00 -7.31
CA PRO A 52 -2.82 -16.96 -5.96
C PRO A 52 -1.78 -16.51 -4.93
N ILE A 53 -2.19 -15.61 -4.04
CA ILE A 53 -1.38 -15.19 -2.89
C ILE A 53 -2.18 -15.53 -1.63
N ASN A 54 -1.60 -16.32 -0.72
CA ASN A 54 -2.28 -16.81 0.48
C ASN A 54 -3.65 -17.43 0.17
N PHE A 55 -3.71 -18.24 -0.90
CA PHE A 55 -4.93 -18.90 -1.39
C PHE A 55 -6.01 -17.94 -1.91
N GLN A 56 -5.67 -16.67 -2.14
CA GLN A 56 -6.58 -15.69 -2.70
C GLN A 56 -6.27 -15.46 -4.18
N THR A 57 -7.32 -15.44 -5.00
CA THR A 57 -7.21 -15.21 -6.44
C THR A 57 -7.53 -13.77 -6.82
N THR A 58 -8.11 -12.99 -5.91
CA THR A 58 -8.39 -11.56 -6.09
C THR A 58 -7.75 -10.76 -4.97
N GLY A 59 -7.43 -9.51 -5.25
CA GLY A 59 -6.89 -8.59 -4.27
C GLY A 59 -7.37 -7.17 -4.51
N TYR A 60 -7.31 -6.36 -3.48
CA TYR A 60 -7.64 -4.94 -3.58
C TYR A 60 -6.35 -4.16 -3.78
N TYR A 61 -6.18 -3.60 -4.97
CA TYR A 61 -4.97 -2.87 -5.36
C TYR A 61 -5.07 -1.41 -4.99
N VAL A 62 -4.01 -0.87 -4.42
CA VAL A 62 -3.87 0.55 -4.14
C VAL A 62 -2.52 1.02 -4.66
N VAL A 63 -2.51 2.11 -5.41
CA VAL A 63 -1.28 2.70 -5.94
C VAL A 63 -1.12 4.10 -5.36
N LEU A 64 0.06 4.38 -4.82
CA LEU A 64 0.41 5.66 -4.22
C LEU A 64 1.59 6.28 -4.96
N ASN A 65 1.53 7.58 -5.18
CA ASN A 65 2.67 8.37 -5.60
C ASN A 65 3.16 9.16 -4.39
N VAL A 66 4.42 8.94 -4.00
CA VAL A 66 4.99 9.49 -2.78
C VAL A 66 6.18 10.38 -3.10
N GLU A 67 6.23 11.56 -2.49
CA GLU A 67 7.40 12.42 -2.50
C GLU A 67 7.99 12.47 -1.10
N ALA A 68 9.27 12.12 -0.97
CA ALA A 68 9.95 12.02 0.32
C ALA A 68 11.39 12.53 0.24
N GLU A 69 11.87 13.13 1.33
CA GLU A 69 13.26 13.57 1.42
C GLU A 69 14.22 12.40 1.68
N ASN A 70 13.73 11.37 2.34
CA ASN A 70 14.49 10.17 2.67
C ASN A 70 13.56 8.95 2.67
N ASP A 71 14.11 7.77 2.93
CA ASP A 71 13.38 6.53 2.85
C ASP A 71 12.80 6.02 4.19
N LYS A 72 12.85 6.84 5.25
CA LYS A 72 12.37 6.42 6.58
C LYS A 72 10.89 6.07 6.57
N GLY A 73 10.06 6.93 5.97
CA GLY A 73 8.63 6.67 5.83
C GLY A 73 8.35 5.44 4.98
N ILE A 74 9.10 5.27 3.89
CA ILE A 74 8.96 4.12 2.99
C ILE A 74 9.28 2.82 3.74
N LYS A 75 10.35 2.79 4.52
CA LYS A 75 10.73 1.61 5.31
C LYS A 75 9.69 1.28 6.37
N GLU A 76 9.15 2.29 7.05
CA GLU A 76 8.09 2.09 8.03
C GLU A 76 6.80 1.57 7.38
N PHE A 77 6.45 2.08 6.20
CA PHE A 77 5.33 1.56 5.41
C PHE A 77 5.52 0.07 5.10
N GLU A 78 6.69 -0.30 4.60
CA GLU A 78 7.01 -1.69 4.29
C GLU A 78 6.91 -2.58 5.53
N ARG A 79 7.43 -2.11 6.66
CA ARG A 79 7.38 -2.86 7.91
C ARG A 79 5.93 -3.11 8.35
N ARG A 80 5.10 -2.06 8.34
CA ARG A 80 3.68 -2.20 8.72
C ARG A 80 2.93 -3.12 7.78
N CYS A 81 3.22 -3.05 6.50
CA CYS A 81 2.60 -3.92 5.50
C CYS A 81 2.99 -5.39 5.72
N ARG A 82 4.26 -5.66 5.99
CA ARG A 82 4.75 -7.03 6.18
C ARG A 82 4.21 -7.72 7.43
N ILE A 83 4.00 -6.98 8.51
CA ILE A 83 3.49 -7.55 9.75
C ILE A 83 1.97 -7.71 9.75
N ASP A 84 1.27 -7.09 8.81
CA ASP A 84 -0.18 -7.19 8.72
C ASP A 84 -0.57 -8.31 7.76
N THR A 85 -1.30 -9.30 8.27
CA THR A 85 -1.71 -10.48 7.49
C THR A 85 -2.68 -10.14 6.37
N ASN A 86 -3.35 -9.00 6.44
CA ASN A 86 -4.30 -8.54 5.41
C ASN A 86 -3.63 -7.77 4.27
N CYS A 87 -2.35 -7.41 4.43
CA CYS A 87 -1.55 -6.86 3.36
C CYS A 87 -0.84 -8.02 2.65
N LEU A 88 -1.31 -8.38 1.47
CA LEU A 88 -0.81 -9.56 0.76
C LEU A 88 0.54 -9.32 0.13
N ARG A 89 0.78 -8.11 -0.37
CA ARG A 89 2.02 -7.77 -1.04
C ARG A 89 2.22 -6.26 -1.10
N GLU A 90 3.47 -5.82 -1.09
CA GLU A 90 3.83 -4.44 -1.38
C GLU A 90 4.99 -4.38 -2.38
N ILE A 91 4.98 -3.37 -3.24
CA ILE A 91 6.06 -3.10 -4.20
C ILE A 91 6.36 -1.61 -4.14
N VAL A 92 7.63 -1.27 -3.97
CA VAL A 92 8.09 0.12 -3.94
C VAL A 92 9.08 0.31 -5.09
N VAL A 93 8.82 1.30 -5.92
CA VAL A 93 9.69 1.65 -7.05
C VAL A 93 10.19 3.07 -6.85
N ALA A 94 11.50 3.23 -6.86
CA ALA A 94 12.12 4.56 -6.84
C ALA A 94 12.12 5.13 -8.27
N LEU A 95 11.58 6.31 -8.42
CA LEU A 95 11.47 6.99 -9.70
C LEU A 95 12.65 7.93 -9.98
#